data_2bd3709407fad8a0c1654accdf4e8173
#
_entry.id   2bd3709407fad8a0c1654accdf4e8173
#
_cell.length_a   1.000
_cell.length_b   1.000
_cell.length_c   1.000
_cell.angle_alpha   90.00
_cell.angle_beta   90.00
_cell.angle_gamma   90.00
#
_symmetry.space_group_name_H-M   'P 1'
#
loop_
_entity.id
_entity.type
_entity.pdbx_description
1 polymer ?
#
loop_
_entity_poly.entity_id
_entity_poly.type
_entity_poly.pdbx_seq_one_letter_code
_entity_poly.pdbx_strand_id
1 'polypeptide(L)'
;MDDKNELDRSEREDLIKGRNAVAEALRAGRVIDKIFLAKGETDRTLARIAARAREHGIVVTECDRRKLDAMSVTHAHQGIIAQAAMREYSSMEDILSLAAERGEDPFVVVCDEIADPHNLGAILRTAECAGVHGVVDRKSVV
;
A
#
# COMPACT_ATOMS: atom_id res chain seq x y z
N MET A 1 -24.17 -10.58 -1.52
CA MET A 1 -24.27 -9.62 -0.39
C MET A 1 -23.09 -9.72 0.56
N ASP A 2 -22.42 -10.86 0.63
CA ASP A 2 -21.28 -11.08 1.55
C ASP A 2 -19.94 -10.55 1.03
N ASP A 3 -19.76 -10.42 -0.28
CA ASP A 3 -18.51 -9.95 -0.89
C ASP A 3 -18.14 -8.50 -0.56
N LYS A 4 -19.14 -7.62 -0.39
CA LYS A 4 -18.91 -6.23 0.02
C LYS A 4 -18.47 -6.10 1.46
N ASN A 5 -18.87 -7.03 2.30
CA ASN A 5 -18.56 -7.02 3.72
C ASN A 5 -17.17 -7.63 4.01
N GLU A 6 -16.72 -8.56 3.19
CA GLU A 6 -15.38 -9.13 3.27
C GLU A 6 -14.31 -8.17 2.74
N LEU A 7 -14.59 -7.47 1.64
CA LEU A 7 -13.70 -6.41 1.12
C LEU A 7 -13.54 -5.26 2.12
N ASP A 8 -14.65 -4.79 2.71
CA ASP A 8 -14.64 -3.74 3.73
C ASP A 8 -13.93 -4.19 5.03
N ARG A 9 -13.95 -5.47 5.32
CA ARG A 9 -13.28 -6.05 6.49
C ARG A 9 -11.77 -6.23 6.24
N SER A 10 -11.37 -6.66 5.05
CA SER A 10 -9.97 -6.78 4.68
C SER A 10 -9.30 -5.41 4.55
N GLU A 11 -9.99 -4.42 4.01
CA GLU A 11 -9.50 -3.04 3.97
C GLU A 11 -9.30 -2.44 5.37
N ARG A 12 -10.08 -2.89 6.36
CA ARG A 12 -9.94 -2.46 7.76
C ARG A 12 -8.82 -3.17 8.51
N GLU A 13 -8.52 -4.40 8.17
CA GLU A 13 -7.45 -5.19 8.78
C GLU A 13 -6.05 -4.71 8.41
N ASP A 14 -5.93 -4.00 7.28
CA ASP A 14 -4.65 -3.46 6.79
C ASP A 14 -4.33 -2.05 7.28
N LEU A 15 -5.18 -1.48 8.12
CA LEU A 15 -4.97 -0.15 8.67
C LEU A 15 -4.16 -0.21 9.97
N ILE A 16 -3.06 0.52 9.99
CA ILE A 16 -2.22 0.71 11.17
C ILE A 16 -2.57 2.08 11.76
N LYS A 17 -3.07 2.08 12.98
CA LYS A 17 -3.63 3.26 13.62
C LYS A 17 -2.78 3.70 14.82
N GLY A 18 -2.50 4.99 14.87
CA GLY A 18 -1.79 5.60 15.98
C GLY A 18 -0.30 5.77 15.75
N ARG A 19 0.29 6.72 16.48
CA ARG A 19 1.69 7.16 16.33
C ARG A 19 2.69 6.03 16.51
N ASN A 20 2.57 5.31 17.62
CA ASN A 20 3.51 4.26 17.96
C ASN A 20 3.46 3.10 16.97
N ALA A 21 2.25 2.68 16.58
CA ALA A 21 2.05 1.60 15.63
C ALA A 21 2.60 1.94 14.24
N VAL A 22 2.37 3.16 13.76
CA VAL A 22 2.90 3.62 12.46
C VAL A 22 4.42 3.77 12.51
N ALA A 23 4.96 4.35 13.58
CA ALA A 23 6.40 4.48 13.74
C ALA A 23 7.10 3.11 13.80
N GLU A 24 6.51 2.15 14.49
CA GLU A 24 7.02 0.79 14.59
C GLU A 24 6.98 0.07 13.24
N ALA A 25 5.90 0.22 12.48
CA ALA A 25 5.77 -0.34 11.15
C ALA A 25 6.85 0.20 10.19
N LEU A 26 7.14 1.50 10.26
CA LEU A 26 8.22 2.12 9.48
C LEU A 26 9.60 1.58 9.88
N ARG A 27 9.86 1.40 11.18
CA ARG A 27 11.12 0.81 11.67
C ARG A 27 11.29 -0.64 11.24
N ALA A 28 10.21 -1.40 11.28
CA ALA A 28 10.22 -2.82 10.89
C ALA A 28 10.36 -3.02 9.37
N GLY A 29 10.37 -1.95 8.58
CA GLY A 29 10.43 -2.03 7.13
C GLY A 29 9.15 -2.58 6.49
N ARG A 30 8.03 -2.50 7.18
CA ARG A 30 6.74 -2.95 6.66
C ARG A 30 6.34 -2.13 5.43
N VAL A 31 5.82 -2.79 4.41
CA VAL A 31 5.38 -2.11 3.19
C VAL A 31 4.09 -1.33 3.47
N ILE A 32 4.16 -0.02 3.30
CA ILE A 32 3.06 0.92 3.51
C ILE A 32 2.76 1.61 2.18
N ASP A 33 1.52 1.55 1.75
CA ASP A 33 1.07 2.18 0.50
C ASP A 33 0.86 3.68 0.68
N LYS A 34 0.21 4.08 1.77
CA LYS A 34 -0.17 5.45 2.01
C LYS A 34 -0.30 5.72 3.51
N ILE A 35 -0.02 6.96 3.88
CA ILE A 35 -0.27 7.47 5.23
C ILE A 35 -1.27 8.62 5.15
N PHE A 36 -2.30 8.55 5.99
CA PHE A 36 -3.26 9.63 6.18
C PHE A 36 -2.92 10.38 7.46
N LEU A 37 -2.75 11.68 7.34
CA LEU A 37 -2.41 12.59 8.43
C LEU A 37 -3.53 13.59 8.66
N ALA A 38 -3.94 13.80 9.90
CA ALA A 38 -4.95 14.80 10.22
C ALA A 38 -4.45 16.21 9.92
N LYS A 39 -5.25 16.96 9.17
CA LYS A 39 -4.97 18.33 8.78
C LYS A 39 -4.96 19.26 9.99
N GLY A 40 -3.98 20.15 10.06
CA GLY A 40 -3.85 21.10 11.16
C GLY A 40 -3.20 20.57 12.44
N GLU A 41 -2.77 19.31 12.47
CA GLU A 41 -1.99 18.78 13.58
C GLU A 41 -0.57 19.35 13.57
N THR A 42 -0.20 19.99 14.68
CA THR A 42 1.13 20.61 14.86
C THR A 42 2.08 19.76 15.72
N ASP A 43 1.73 18.51 15.92
CA ASP A 43 2.51 17.59 16.75
C ASP A 43 3.85 17.24 16.08
N ARG A 44 4.93 17.45 16.83
CA ARG A 44 6.30 17.14 16.37
C ARG A 44 6.50 15.66 16.05
N THR A 45 5.85 14.78 16.79
CA THR A 45 5.92 13.34 16.59
C THR A 45 5.32 12.96 15.24
N LEU A 46 4.15 13.51 14.92
CA LEU A 46 3.49 13.28 13.62
C LEU A 46 4.31 13.85 12.46
N ALA A 47 4.87 15.04 12.62
CA ALA A 47 5.74 15.65 11.63
C ALA A 47 6.99 14.80 11.36
N ARG A 48 7.59 14.23 12.38
CA ARG A 48 8.75 13.33 12.27
C ARG A 48 8.40 12.03 11.55
N ILE A 49 7.27 11.43 11.89
CA ILE A 49 6.78 10.20 11.21
C ILE A 49 6.49 10.49 9.74
N ALA A 50 5.83 11.59 9.43
CA ALA A 50 5.54 12.01 8.07
C ALA A 50 6.81 12.26 7.25
N ALA A 51 7.80 12.95 7.80
CA ALA A 51 9.08 13.19 7.15
C ALA A 51 9.81 11.88 6.85
N ARG A 52 9.86 10.96 7.81
CA ARG A 52 10.47 9.65 7.62
C ARG A 52 9.76 8.81 6.56
N ALA A 53 8.44 8.87 6.54
CA ALA A 53 7.66 8.19 5.52
C ALA A 53 7.97 8.72 4.11
N ARG A 54 8.07 10.03 3.96
CA ARG A 54 8.44 10.67 2.68
C ARG A 54 9.84 10.29 2.22
N GLU A 55 10.79 10.17 3.14
CA GLU A 55 12.15 9.69 2.84
C GLU A 55 12.14 8.27 2.25
N HIS A 56 11.21 7.44 2.68
CA HIS A 56 11.01 6.09 2.15
C HIS A 56 10.12 6.05 0.89
N GLY A 57 9.75 7.19 0.35
CA GLY A 57 8.91 7.28 -0.85
C GLY A 57 7.42 6.97 -0.61
N ILE A 58 6.98 6.96 0.63
CA ILE A 58 5.58 6.73 0.99
C ILE A 58 4.78 8.01 0.81
N VAL A 59 3.63 7.92 0.17
CA VAL A 59 2.71 9.04 -0.02
C VAL A 59 2.04 9.38 1.31
N VAL A 60 2.21 10.63 1.76
CA VAL A 60 1.53 11.17 2.95
C VAL A 60 0.47 12.16 2.49
N THR A 61 -0.79 11.86 2.79
CA THR A 61 -1.93 12.70 2.42
C THR A 61 -2.54 13.32 3.66
N GLU A 62 -2.63 14.64 3.68
CA GLU A 62 -3.38 15.35 4.72
C GLU A 62 -4.88 15.29 4.44
N CYS A 63 -5.67 15.02 5.44
CA CYS A 63 -7.12 14.95 5.35
C CYS A 63 -7.80 15.43 6.62
N ASP A 64 -9.11 15.67 6.54
CA ASP A 64 -9.89 16.03 7.70
C ASP A 64 -9.89 14.92 8.76
N ARG A 65 -9.88 15.31 10.02
CA ARG A 65 -9.97 14.37 11.15
C ARG A 65 -11.21 13.47 11.06
N ARG A 66 -12.29 13.97 10.50
CA ARG A 66 -13.51 13.19 10.24
C ARG A 66 -13.29 11.99 9.35
N LYS A 67 -12.41 12.12 8.36
CA LYS A 67 -12.03 11.00 7.50
C LYS A 67 -11.28 9.92 8.27
N LEU A 68 -10.36 10.31 9.14
CA LEU A 68 -9.66 9.38 10.03
C LEU A 68 -10.62 8.69 11.02
N ASP A 69 -11.56 9.44 11.57
CA ASP A 69 -12.60 8.90 12.46
C ASP A 69 -13.47 7.86 11.75
N ALA A 70 -13.82 8.11 10.49
CA ALA A 70 -14.59 7.17 9.66
C ALA A 70 -13.78 5.90 9.32
N MET A 71 -12.48 6.01 9.13
CA MET A 71 -11.60 4.87 8.87
C MET A 71 -11.30 4.06 10.13
N SER A 72 -11.36 4.68 11.30
CA SER A 72 -11.02 4.07 12.58
C SER A 72 -12.28 3.80 13.40
N VAL A 73 -12.59 2.53 13.63
CA VAL A 73 -13.76 2.14 14.43
C VAL A 73 -13.65 2.61 15.89
N THR A 74 -12.43 2.73 16.40
CA THR A 74 -12.18 3.08 17.82
C THR A 74 -11.85 4.54 18.07
N HIS A 75 -11.78 5.37 17.03
CA HIS A 75 -11.30 6.76 17.08
C HIS A 75 -9.92 6.96 17.73
N ALA A 76 -9.20 5.88 17.98
CA ALA A 76 -7.89 5.87 18.64
C ALA A 76 -6.71 6.04 17.67
N HIS A 77 -6.92 6.77 16.56
CA HIS A 77 -5.90 6.95 15.52
C HIS A 77 -4.83 7.99 15.85
N GLN A 78 -5.03 8.83 16.85
CA GLN A 78 -4.08 9.87 17.26
C GLN A 78 -3.62 10.82 16.12
N GLY A 79 -4.47 11.03 15.13
CA GLY A 79 -4.22 11.90 13.97
C GLY A 79 -3.41 11.26 12.84
N ILE A 80 -3.15 9.95 12.88
CA ILE A 80 -2.40 9.25 11.83
C ILE A 80 -2.91 7.82 11.61
N ILE A 81 -3.08 7.46 10.36
CA ILE A 81 -3.39 6.08 9.93
C ILE A 81 -2.49 5.73 8.74
N ALA A 82 -1.81 4.62 8.82
CA ALA A 82 -1.09 4.04 7.69
C ALA A 82 -1.89 2.90 7.08
N GLN A 83 -1.97 2.88 5.76
CA GLN A 83 -2.53 1.78 5.00
C GLN A 83 -1.39 0.86 4.57
N ALA A 84 -1.32 -0.33 5.16
CA ALA A 84 -0.33 -1.32 4.77
C ALA A 84 -0.68 -1.94 3.42
N ALA A 85 0.33 -2.33 2.67
CA ALA A 85 0.12 -3.10 1.45
C ALA A 85 -0.44 -4.48 1.77
N MET A 86 -1.48 -4.87 1.06
CA MET A 86 -2.12 -6.19 1.24
C MET A 86 -1.22 -7.35 0.81
N ARG A 87 -0.19 -7.07 0.01
CA ARG A 87 0.74 -8.08 -0.51
C ARG A 87 2.17 -7.61 -0.34
N GLU A 88 3.03 -8.52 0.07
CA GLU A 88 4.45 -8.33 -0.08
C GLU A 88 4.79 -8.26 -1.57
N TYR A 89 5.61 -7.29 -1.95
CA TYR A 89 6.09 -7.22 -3.30
C TYR A 89 7.05 -8.38 -3.58
N SER A 90 6.85 -9.02 -4.72
CA SER A 90 7.73 -10.09 -5.16
C SER A 90 9.05 -9.54 -5.71
N SER A 91 10.07 -10.36 -5.74
CA SER A 91 11.32 -10.04 -6.45
C SER A 91 11.25 -10.45 -7.92
N MET A 92 12.19 -9.96 -8.73
CA MET A 92 12.33 -10.43 -10.12
C MET A 92 12.61 -11.93 -10.17
N GLU A 93 13.41 -12.42 -9.23
CA GLU A 93 13.69 -13.84 -9.08
C GLU A 93 12.44 -14.67 -8.84
N ASP A 94 11.50 -14.17 -8.05
CA ASP A 94 10.22 -14.84 -7.80
C ASP A 94 9.37 -14.96 -9.07
N ILE A 95 9.35 -13.92 -9.91
CA ILE A 95 8.66 -13.92 -11.20
C ILE A 95 9.27 -14.95 -12.14
N LEU A 96 10.58 -14.96 -12.27
CA LEU A 96 11.28 -15.89 -13.14
C LEU A 96 11.15 -17.33 -12.65
N SER A 97 11.19 -17.55 -11.34
CA SER A 97 10.95 -18.86 -10.73
C SER A 97 9.55 -19.38 -11.00
N LEU A 98 8.54 -18.51 -10.93
CA LEU A 98 7.16 -18.88 -11.24
C LEU A 98 7.01 -19.34 -12.69
N ALA A 99 7.63 -18.64 -13.63
CA ALA A 99 7.63 -19.05 -15.04
C ALA A 99 8.30 -20.41 -15.23
N ALA A 100 9.45 -20.62 -14.59
CA ALA A 100 10.18 -21.88 -14.63
C ALA A 100 9.37 -23.06 -14.05
N GLU A 101 8.71 -22.84 -12.91
CA GLU A 101 7.83 -23.84 -12.28
C GLU A 101 6.67 -24.26 -13.19
N ARG A 102 6.13 -23.32 -13.98
CA ARG A 102 5.07 -23.59 -14.94
C ARG A 102 5.57 -24.17 -16.27
N GLY A 103 6.88 -24.22 -16.48
CA GLY A 103 7.48 -24.62 -17.74
C GLY A 103 7.18 -23.67 -18.89
N GLU A 104 7.00 -22.41 -18.59
CA GLU A 104 6.64 -21.34 -19.52
C GLU A 104 7.79 -20.34 -19.68
N ASP A 105 7.86 -19.70 -20.83
CA ASP A 105 8.77 -18.57 -21.01
C ASP A 105 8.30 -17.37 -20.15
N PRO A 106 9.22 -16.63 -19.53
CA PRO A 106 8.84 -15.49 -18.72
C PRO A 106 8.07 -14.43 -19.52
N PHE A 107 6.91 -14.09 -19.04
CA PHE A 107 6.09 -13.01 -19.59
C PHE A 107 5.88 -11.95 -18.51
N VAL A 108 6.57 -10.82 -18.68
CA VAL A 108 6.64 -9.73 -17.71
C VAL A 108 6.18 -8.43 -18.35
N VAL A 109 5.30 -7.71 -17.65
CA VAL A 109 4.89 -6.36 -18.04
C VAL A 109 5.71 -5.36 -17.23
N VAL A 110 6.35 -4.43 -17.92
CA VAL A 110 7.12 -3.34 -17.28
C VAL A 110 6.34 -2.03 -17.47
N CYS A 111 5.99 -1.40 -16.37
CA CYS A 111 5.29 -0.12 -16.34
C CYS A 111 6.28 1.00 -16.07
N ASP A 112 6.28 2.02 -16.92
CA ASP A 112 7.09 3.22 -16.75
C ASP A 112 6.18 4.44 -16.61
N GLU A 113 6.45 5.27 -15.61
CA GLU A 113 5.74 6.53 -15.35
C GLU A 113 4.21 6.41 -15.20
N ILE A 114 3.71 5.30 -14.64
CA ILE A 114 2.30 5.14 -14.31
C ILE A 114 2.02 5.85 -12.98
N ALA A 115 1.44 7.04 -13.07
CA ALA A 115 1.16 7.87 -11.89
C ALA A 115 -0.24 7.63 -11.30
N ASP A 116 -1.21 7.21 -12.13
CA ASP A 116 -2.59 7.02 -11.73
C ASP A 116 -2.83 5.57 -11.26
N PRO A 117 -3.25 5.35 -9.99
CA PRO A 117 -3.57 4.01 -9.47
C PRO A 117 -4.65 3.28 -10.26
N HIS A 118 -5.59 4.00 -10.88
CA HIS A 118 -6.62 3.38 -11.73
C HIS A 118 -6.03 2.73 -12.98
N ASN A 119 -5.06 3.38 -13.60
CA ASN A 119 -4.36 2.85 -14.77
C ASN A 119 -3.55 1.60 -14.40
N LEU A 120 -2.86 1.63 -13.28
CA LEU A 120 -2.12 0.47 -12.79
C LEU A 120 -3.06 -0.71 -12.49
N GLY A 121 -4.19 -0.46 -11.84
CA GLY A 121 -5.21 -1.47 -11.57
C GLY A 121 -5.78 -2.10 -12.84
N ALA A 122 -6.02 -1.32 -13.89
CA ALA A 122 -6.47 -1.81 -15.19
C ALA A 122 -5.41 -2.67 -15.87
N ILE A 123 -4.15 -2.27 -15.82
CA ILE A 123 -3.01 -3.04 -16.35
C ILE A 123 -2.88 -4.38 -15.60
N LEU A 124 -2.96 -4.38 -14.29
CA LEU A 124 -2.87 -5.60 -13.48
C LEU A 124 -3.99 -6.59 -13.81
N ARG A 125 -5.22 -6.12 -13.97
CA ARG A 125 -6.35 -6.98 -14.37
C ARG A 125 -6.16 -7.60 -15.75
N THR A 126 -5.71 -6.82 -16.72
CA THR A 126 -5.43 -7.30 -18.08
C THR A 126 -4.25 -8.27 -18.07
N ALA A 127 -3.21 -7.98 -17.33
CA ALA A 127 -2.04 -8.83 -17.17
C ALA A 127 -2.41 -10.20 -16.57
N GLU A 128 -3.25 -10.22 -15.55
CA GLU A 128 -3.76 -11.46 -14.95
C GLU A 128 -4.52 -12.31 -15.98
N CYS A 129 -5.41 -11.70 -16.76
CA CYS A 129 -6.14 -12.38 -17.83
C CYS A 129 -5.24 -12.90 -18.96
N ALA A 130 -4.14 -12.21 -19.25
CA ALA A 130 -3.19 -12.60 -20.30
C ALA A 130 -2.20 -13.68 -19.85
N GLY A 131 -2.22 -14.09 -18.60
CA GLY A 131 -1.29 -15.09 -18.05
C GLY A 131 0.12 -14.57 -17.80
N VAL A 132 0.26 -13.29 -17.49
CA VAL A 132 1.54 -12.65 -17.17
C VAL A 132 2.08 -13.20 -15.84
N HIS A 133 3.38 -13.47 -15.77
CA HIS A 133 4.04 -13.97 -14.58
C HIS A 133 4.31 -12.88 -13.54
N GLY A 134 4.44 -11.64 -13.97
CA GLY A 134 4.61 -10.51 -13.07
C GLY A 134 4.53 -9.16 -13.76
N VAL A 135 4.30 -8.14 -12.96
CA VAL A 135 4.27 -6.74 -13.39
C VAL A 135 5.32 -5.98 -12.61
N VAL A 136 6.19 -5.28 -13.31
CA VAL A 136 7.24 -4.44 -12.71
C VAL A 136 6.86 -2.99 -12.89
N ASP A 137 6.77 -2.27 -11.79
CA ASP A 137 6.61 -0.84 -11.76
C ASP A 137 7.83 -0.19 -11.12
N ARG A 138 8.03 1.09 -11.36
CA ARG A 138 9.18 1.85 -10.87
C ARG A 138 9.43 1.74 -9.36
N LYS A 139 8.37 1.48 -8.59
CA LYS A 139 8.42 1.37 -7.13
C LYS A 139 8.26 -0.04 -6.60
N SER A 140 7.86 -0.98 -7.43
CA SER A 140 7.48 -2.32 -6.96
C SER A 140 7.54 -3.37 -8.05
N VAL A 141 7.73 -4.60 -7.62
CA VAL A 141 7.61 -5.81 -8.44
C VAL A 141 6.43 -6.61 -7.90
N VAL A 142 5.50 -6.89 -8.75
CA VAL A 142 4.25 -7.57 -8.38
C VAL A 142 4.07 -8.87 -9.15
#